data_dabd532d66a2334bb777f3b86f3eb94e
#
_entry.id   dabd532d66a2334bb777f3b86f3eb94e
#
_cell.length_a   1.000
_cell.length_b   1.000
_cell.length_c   1.000
_cell.angle_alpha   90.00
_cell.angle_beta   90.00
_cell.angle_gamma   90.00
#
_symmetry.space_group_name_H-M   'P 1'
#
loop_
_entity.id
_entity.type
_entity.pdbx_description
1 polymer ?
#
loop_
_entity_poly.entity_id
_entity_poly.type
_entity_poly.pdbx_seq_one_letter_code
_entity_poly.pdbx_strand_id
1 'polypeptide(L)'
;MKKALPLLTAAVLFAGTVLGTRLFLDGSVRAMGETLVYINNDSRNFCFQAMEEILQEGTIPVFGSSELSSSDGLAYPRALFHGGNSDFNMIMIGRGHTQSLHHAVNAGAMAELLPDQKAVLIVSPQWFTEDSLTSSSYPSRFSERMFARFLRNGALSRELRSAVAQRAASLMEQDPQQLARLESYDGIVLQHSLNPVEQLGQAAYDHFMETKAEFTLCWEGREWETLFTGERVRAEELDFDALRAEAVRIGEASCTNNDFYINDDYYTSYIVEKLAAYKGAGAGESYASSPEYSDLKTFLKVCRETGVRPLVVSVPVNGWWYDYWGFPKEDREAYYQNIRDICGSYGVALADFSDKEYETYFLKDIMHLGWKGWVYVDEAVYEFYRQP
;
A
#
# COMPACT_ATOMS: atom_id res chain seq x y z
N MET A 1 44.22 17.57 29.12
CA MET A 1 44.22 16.14 28.86
C MET A 1 43.36 15.30 29.85
N LYS A 2 43.40 15.48 31.19
CA LYS A 2 42.66 14.65 32.15
C LYS A 2 41.13 14.72 32.04
N LYS A 3 40.53 15.79 31.47
CA LYS A 3 39.07 15.92 31.26
C LYS A 3 38.60 15.39 29.90
N ALA A 4 39.49 15.20 28.94
CA ALA A 4 39.14 14.71 27.61
C ALA A 4 38.96 13.17 27.57
N LEU A 5 39.67 12.44 28.41
CA LEU A 5 39.60 10.97 28.44
C LEU A 5 38.22 10.43 28.83
N PRO A 6 37.57 10.93 29.92
CA PRO A 6 36.19 10.47 30.23
C PRO A 6 35.16 10.78 29.13
N LEU A 7 35.30 11.94 28.49
CA LEU A 7 34.41 12.32 27.38
C LEU A 7 34.60 11.40 26.15
N LEU A 8 35.84 11.09 25.82
CA LEU A 8 36.17 10.16 24.74
C LEU A 8 35.67 8.75 25.06
N THR A 9 35.87 8.29 26.30
CA THR A 9 35.35 6.97 26.74
C THR A 9 33.84 6.93 26.68
N ALA A 10 33.13 7.97 27.14
CA ALA A 10 31.66 8.03 27.03
C ALA A 10 31.19 8.04 25.60
N ALA A 11 31.87 8.78 24.72
CA ALA A 11 31.52 8.79 23.28
C ALA A 11 31.75 7.42 22.62
N VAL A 12 32.83 6.72 22.94
CA VAL A 12 33.11 5.38 22.43
C VAL A 12 32.10 4.36 22.96
N LEU A 13 31.76 4.40 24.23
CA LEU A 13 30.74 3.53 24.81
C LEU A 13 29.37 3.80 24.22
N PHE A 14 28.98 5.05 24.05
CA PHE A 14 27.73 5.42 23.40
C PHE A 14 27.67 4.92 21.94
N ALA A 15 28.71 5.20 21.16
CA ALA A 15 28.80 4.72 19.79
C ALA A 15 28.76 3.17 19.69
N GLY A 16 29.48 2.49 20.60
CA GLY A 16 29.47 1.04 20.69
C GLY A 16 28.09 0.46 21.06
N THR A 17 27.36 1.14 21.97
CA THR A 17 26.00 0.75 22.35
C THR A 17 25.04 0.93 21.17
N VAL A 18 25.09 2.08 20.49
CA VAL A 18 24.24 2.37 19.32
C VAL A 18 24.50 1.34 18.22
N LEU A 19 25.77 1.10 17.89
CA LEU A 19 26.13 0.10 16.86
C LEU A 19 25.72 -1.32 17.27
N GLY A 20 25.96 -1.71 18.52
CA GLY A 20 25.57 -3.03 19.03
C GLY A 20 24.07 -3.24 19.02
N THR A 21 23.30 -2.21 19.41
CA THR A 21 21.83 -2.26 19.34
C THR A 21 21.35 -2.41 17.88
N ARG A 22 21.96 -1.66 16.97
CA ARG A 22 21.63 -1.77 15.54
C ARG A 22 21.88 -3.17 15.00
N LEU A 23 23.08 -3.71 15.20
CA LEU A 23 23.42 -5.06 14.72
C LEU A 23 22.52 -6.14 15.33
N PHE A 24 22.13 -5.99 16.60
CA PHE A 24 21.18 -6.89 17.24
C PHE A 24 19.80 -6.83 16.62
N LEU A 25 19.27 -5.62 16.34
CA LEU A 25 17.97 -5.44 15.74
C LEU A 25 17.94 -5.90 14.29
N ASP A 26 18.96 -5.56 13.49
CA ASP A 26 19.11 -6.05 12.12
C ASP A 26 19.09 -7.60 12.09
N GLY A 27 19.83 -8.24 12.98
CA GLY A 27 19.83 -9.70 13.13
C GLY A 27 18.47 -10.26 13.57
N SER A 28 17.75 -9.53 14.41
CA SER A 28 16.42 -9.91 14.88
C SER A 28 15.36 -9.80 13.78
N VAL A 29 15.40 -8.74 12.97
CA VAL A 29 14.50 -8.59 11.81
C VAL A 29 14.75 -9.71 10.80
N ARG A 30 16.02 -10.00 10.46
CA ARG A 30 16.37 -11.11 9.58
C ARG A 30 15.89 -12.46 10.11
N ALA A 31 15.99 -12.69 11.42
CA ALA A 31 15.54 -13.91 12.06
C ALA A 31 14.02 -14.12 12.01
N MET A 32 13.24 -13.05 11.75
CA MET A 32 11.80 -13.18 11.54
C MET A 32 11.46 -13.90 10.21
N GLY A 33 12.35 -13.81 9.21
CA GLY A 33 12.23 -14.55 7.95
C GLY A 33 10.85 -14.44 7.31
N GLU A 34 10.25 -15.58 6.98
CA GLU A 34 8.93 -15.65 6.34
C GLU A 34 7.80 -14.98 7.15
N THR A 35 7.93 -14.86 8.47
CA THR A 35 6.91 -14.18 9.29
C THR A 35 6.67 -12.74 8.84
N LEU A 36 7.70 -12.07 8.31
CA LEU A 36 7.60 -10.71 7.80
C LEU A 36 6.57 -10.55 6.67
N VAL A 37 6.37 -11.58 5.87
CA VAL A 37 5.41 -11.55 4.75
C VAL A 37 3.97 -11.46 5.26
N TYR A 38 3.70 -12.07 6.41
CA TYR A 38 2.34 -12.08 7.01
C TYR A 38 1.99 -10.81 7.76
N ILE A 39 3.00 -10.09 8.25
CA ILE A 39 2.78 -8.84 8.98
C ILE A 39 2.36 -7.76 7.98
N ASN A 40 1.11 -7.34 8.00
CA ASN A 40 0.64 -6.20 7.23
C ASN A 40 0.26 -5.05 8.15
N ASN A 41 1.26 -4.34 8.64
CA ASN A 41 1.11 -3.15 9.47
C ASN A 41 2.17 -2.10 9.12
N ASP A 42 1.99 -0.88 9.66
CA ASP A 42 2.88 0.25 9.38
C ASP A 42 4.31 0.00 9.92
N SER A 43 4.47 -0.77 11.00
CA SER A 43 5.78 -1.11 11.56
C SER A 43 6.63 -1.90 10.57
N ARG A 44 6.04 -2.89 9.89
CA ARG A 44 6.72 -3.65 8.82
C ARG A 44 6.82 -2.83 7.54
N ASN A 45 5.73 -2.21 7.09
CA ASN A 45 5.68 -1.49 5.81
C ASN A 45 6.68 -0.33 5.74
N PHE A 46 7.01 0.28 6.87
CA PHE A 46 7.93 1.40 6.95
C PHE A 46 9.28 1.05 7.59
N CYS A 47 9.56 -0.21 7.85
CA CYS A 47 10.87 -0.71 8.25
C CYS A 47 11.68 -1.12 7.02
N PHE A 48 12.66 -0.28 6.62
CA PHE A 48 13.41 -0.51 5.40
C PHE A 48 14.18 -1.84 5.43
N GLN A 49 14.77 -2.20 6.58
CA GLN A 49 15.44 -3.49 6.75
C GLN A 49 14.49 -4.67 6.51
N ALA A 50 13.24 -4.59 7.01
CA ALA A 50 12.26 -5.65 6.75
C ALA A 50 11.89 -5.71 5.28
N MET A 51 11.74 -4.56 4.61
CA MET A 51 11.43 -4.52 3.18
C MET A 51 12.58 -5.07 2.34
N GLU A 52 13.84 -4.79 2.72
CA GLU A 52 15.03 -5.37 2.08
C GLU A 52 15.07 -6.90 2.20
N GLU A 53 14.67 -7.46 3.34
CA GLU A 53 14.61 -8.92 3.54
C GLU A 53 13.46 -9.59 2.76
N ILE A 54 12.37 -8.88 2.52
CA ILE A 54 11.17 -9.44 1.90
C ILE A 54 11.16 -9.26 0.38
N LEU A 55 11.55 -8.06 -0.09
CA LEU A 55 11.53 -7.70 -1.51
C LEU A 55 12.73 -8.30 -2.23
N GLN A 56 12.74 -9.63 -2.33
CA GLN A 56 13.74 -10.40 -3.05
C GLN A 56 13.15 -10.93 -4.36
N GLU A 57 13.97 -11.61 -5.15
CA GLU A 57 13.54 -12.27 -6.39
C GLU A 57 12.28 -13.12 -6.15
N GLY A 58 11.31 -12.98 -7.03
CA GLY A 58 10.04 -13.69 -6.93
C GLY A 58 8.97 -13.02 -6.05
N THR A 59 9.27 -11.90 -5.39
CA THR A 59 8.28 -11.17 -4.56
C THR A 59 7.84 -9.88 -5.23
N ILE A 60 6.55 -9.71 -5.46
CA ILE A 60 5.98 -8.48 -6.03
C ILE A 60 5.24 -7.66 -4.98
N PRO A 61 5.57 -6.36 -4.79
CA PRO A 61 4.82 -5.49 -3.89
C PRO A 61 3.46 -5.13 -4.49
N VAL A 62 2.42 -5.28 -3.68
CA VAL A 62 1.05 -4.88 -3.98
C VAL A 62 0.67 -3.70 -3.10
N PHE A 63 0.63 -2.53 -3.68
CA PHE A 63 0.19 -1.30 -3.05
C PHE A 63 -1.34 -1.21 -3.11
N GLY A 64 -1.96 -0.80 -2.00
CA GLY A 64 -3.40 -0.66 -1.92
C GLY A 64 -3.85 -0.06 -0.59
N SER A 65 -5.12 -0.18 -0.24
CA SER A 65 -5.74 0.44 0.93
C SER A 65 -6.37 -0.60 1.87
N SER A 66 -7.63 -0.40 2.24
CA SER A 66 -8.35 -1.28 3.17
C SER A 66 -8.62 -2.68 2.62
N GLU A 67 -8.66 -2.87 1.32
CA GLU A 67 -8.77 -4.18 0.68
C GLU A 67 -7.61 -5.10 1.09
N LEU A 68 -6.43 -4.55 1.35
CA LEU A 68 -5.25 -5.31 1.78
C LEU A 68 -5.32 -5.78 3.24
N SER A 69 -6.32 -5.36 3.99
CA SER A 69 -6.52 -5.76 5.39
C SER A 69 -7.41 -7.01 5.53
N SER A 70 -7.95 -7.52 4.43
CA SER A 70 -8.77 -8.73 4.44
C SER A 70 -7.94 -9.95 4.86
N SER A 71 -8.54 -10.81 5.66
CA SER A 71 -7.96 -12.10 6.05
C SER A 71 -8.84 -13.26 5.56
N ASP A 72 -9.86 -12.95 4.73
CA ASP A 72 -10.91 -13.88 4.39
C ASP A 72 -10.48 -14.85 3.30
N GLY A 73 -9.99 -16.01 3.72
CA GLY A 73 -10.10 -17.19 2.90
C GLY A 73 -8.99 -17.44 1.91
N LEU A 74 -9.25 -18.47 1.13
CA LEU A 74 -8.35 -19.19 0.26
C LEU A 74 -7.69 -18.31 -0.83
N ALA A 75 -8.41 -17.31 -1.30
CA ALA A 75 -7.98 -16.49 -2.42
C ALA A 75 -7.30 -15.18 -2.02
N TYR A 76 -7.09 -14.93 -0.73
CA TYR A 76 -6.31 -13.78 -0.31
C TYR A 76 -4.82 -14.03 -0.61
N PRO A 77 -4.10 -13.09 -1.27
CA PRO A 77 -2.77 -13.37 -1.83
C PRO A 77 -1.79 -14.03 -0.87
N ARG A 78 -1.71 -13.58 0.38
CA ARG A 78 -0.78 -14.19 1.34
C ARG A 78 -1.19 -15.58 1.83
N ALA A 79 -2.41 -16.02 1.57
CA ALA A 79 -2.82 -17.40 1.82
C ALA A 79 -2.52 -18.29 0.62
N LEU A 80 -2.59 -17.74 -0.59
CA LEU A 80 -2.42 -18.43 -1.85
C LEU A 80 -0.94 -18.51 -2.27
N PHE A 81 -0.23 -17.38 -2.25
CA PHE A 81 1.18 -17.26 -2.67
C PHE A 81 2.07 -17.11 -1.46
N HIS A 82 2.36 -18.21 -0.81
CA HIS A 82 2.95 -18.16 0.47
C HIS A 82 4.27 -18.88 0.52
N GLY A 83 5.30 -18.16 0.79
CA GLY A 83 6.66 -18.50 1.18
C GLY A 83 7.23 -19.90 0.83
N GLY A 84 8.47 -19.96 0.42
CA GLY A 84 9.34 -21.11 0.44
C GLY A 84 9.19 -22.20 -0.62
N ASN A 85 8.05 -22.36 -1.26
CA ASN A 85 7.85 -23.34 -2.34
C ASN A 85 7.25 -22.74 -3.60
N SER A 86 6.86 -21.47 -3.57
CA SER A 86 6.42 -20.77 -4.76
C SER A 86 7.60 -19.99 -5.35
N ASP A 87 7.73 -20.03 -6.65
CA ASP A 87 8.61 -19.17 -7.44
C ASP A 87 8.09 -17.73 -7.50
N PHE A 88 6.92 -17.46 -6.90
CA PHE A 88 6.20 -16.21 -6.88
C PHE A 88 5.58 -15.95 -5.50
N ASN A 89 5.61 -14.70 -5.07
CA ASN A 89 4.98 -14.25 -3.84
C ASN A 89 4.46 -12.82 -3.98
N MET A 90 3.48 -12.45 -3.17
CA MET A 90 2.95 -11.10 -3.08
C MET A 90 3.10 -10.54 -1.68
N ILE A 91 3.54 -9.29 -1.58
CA ILE A 91 3.58 -8.57 -0.31
C ILE A 91 2.63 -7.37 -0.33
N MET A 92 1.73 -7.34 0.65
CA MET A 92 0.74 -6.28 0.79
C MET A 92 1.37 -5.05 1.46
N ILE A 93 1.25 -3.87 0.83
CA ILE A 93 1.77 -2.60 1.34
C ILE A 93 0.66 -1.55 1.32
N GLY A 94 0.08 -1.30 2.45
CA GLY A 94 -0.98 -0.32 2.63
C GLY A 94 -2.05 -0.78 3.60
N ARG A 95 -2.86 0.17 4.02
CA ARG A 95 -3.97 0.01 4.97
C ARG A 95 -5.03 1.04 4.65
N GLY A 96 -6.19 0.95 5.27
CA GLY A 96 -7.28 1.91 5.09
C GLY A 96 -6.80 3.37 5.10
N HIS A 97 -7.28 4.15 4.15
CA HIS A 97 -6.89 5.54 3.85
C HIS A 97 -5.50 5.73 3.19
N THR A 98 -4.80 4.67 2.80
CA THR A 98 -3.61 4.79 1.96
C THR A 98 -4.05 4.91 0.49
N GLN A 99 -3.58 5.94 -0.21
CA GLN A 99 -3.95 6.23 -1.61
C GLN A 99 -2.71 6.54 -2.46
N SER A 100 -2.88 6.92 -3.73
CA SER A 100 -1.81 7.01 -4.72
C SER A 100 -0.63 7.89 -4.30
N LEU A 101 -0.86 9.02 -3.61
CA LEU A 101 0.24 9.88 -3.14
C LEU A 101 1.14 9.18 -2.10
N HIS A 102 0.56 8.44 -1.16
CA HIS A 102 1.33 7.65 -0.20
C HIS A 102 2.16 6.59 -0.94
N HIS A 103 1.54 5.92 -1.93
CA HIS A 103 2.21 4.89 -2.70
C HIS A 103 3.28 5.45 -3.63
N ALA A 104 3.14 6.67 -4.14
CA ALA A 104 4.19 7.37 -4.87
C ALA A 104 5.44 7.56 -3.99
N VAL A 105 5.25 8.00 -2.74
CA VAL A 105 6.33 8.13 -1.77
C VAL A 105 6.95 6.77 -1.44
N ASN A 106 6.13 5.76 -1.15
CA ASN A 106 6.62 4.42 -0.78
C ASN A 106 7.36 3.74 -1.94
N ALA A 107 6.81 3.76 -3.15
CA ALA A 107 7.45 3.19 -4.33
C ALA A 107 8.78 3.89 -4.65
N GLY A 108 8.81 5.22 -4.60
CA GLY A 108 10.04 5.97 -4.82
C GLY A 108 11.10 5.74 -3.74
N ALA A 109 10.67 5.55 -2.47
CA ALA A 109 11.58 5.24 -1.36
C ALA A 109 12.19 3.83 -1.44
N MET A 110 11.47 2.89 -2.05
CA MET A 110 11.84 1.47 -2.11
C MET A 110 12.25 1.02 -3.52
N ALA A 111 12.35 1.92 -4.49
CA ALA A 111 12.56 1.57 -5.89
C ALA A 111 13.78 0.66 -6.12
N GLU A 112 14.86 0.89 -5.37
CA GLU A 112 16.09 0.07 -5.44
C GLU A 112 15.92 -1.36 -4.91
N LEU A 113 14.87 -1.62 -4.11
CA LEU A 113 14.58 -2.93 -3.53
C LEU A 113 13.61 -3.75 -4.39
N LEU A 114 12.99 -3.16 -5.42
CA LEU A 114 11.96 -3.85 -6.18
C LEU A 114 12.60 -4.87 -7.13
N PRO A 115 12.37 -6.18 -6.91
CA PRO A 115 12.86 -7.21 -7.79
C PRO A 115 12.21 -7.06 -9.17
N ASP A 116 13.00 -7.30 -10.23
CA ASP A 116 12.57 -7.13 -11.63
C ASP A 116 11.87 -5.79 -11.94
N GLN A 117 11.97 -4.84 -11.01
CA GLN A 117 11.35 -3.52 -11.09
C GLN A 117 9.82 -3.56 -11.31
N LYS A 118 9.15 -4.60 -10.87
CA LYS A 118 7.69 -4.73 -10.96
C LYS A 118 7.01 -4.33 -9.66
N ALA A 119 5.82 -3.75 -9.78
CA ALA A 119 4.96 -3.41 -8.66
C ALA A 119 3.48 -3.47 -9.10
N VAL A 120 2.57 -3.59 -8.16
CA VAL A 120 1.13 -3.56 -8.40
C VAL A 120 0.53 -2.41 -7.60
N LEU A 121 -0.41 -1.66 -8.19
CA LEU A 121 -1.23 -0.68 -7.50
C LEU A 121 -2.70 -1.02 -7.70
N ILE A 122 -3.40 -1.38 -6.63
CA ILE A 122 -4.86 -1.54 -6.65
C ILE A 122 -5.48 -0.17 -6.42
N VAL A 123 -6.33 0.28 -7.34
CA VAL A 123 -7.10 1.52 -7.23
C VAL A 123 -8.59 1.20 -7.09
N SER A 124 -9.25 1.86 -6.18
CA SER A 124 -10.67 1.68 -5.91
C SER A 124 -11.45 2.96 -6.17
N PRO A 125 -12.65 2.90 -6.78
CA PRO A 125 -13.46 4.08 -7.13
C PRO A 125 -13.67 5.05 -5.98
N GLN A 126 -13.83 4.54 -4.77
CA GLN A 126 -14.03 5.33 -3.55
C GLN A 126 -12.88 6.30 -3.22
N TRP A 127 -11.70 6.16 -3.84
CA TRP A 127 -10.60 7.11 -3.66
C TRP A 127 -10.80 8.37 -4.50
N PHE A 128 -11.59 8.28 -5.57
CA PHE A 128 -11.75 9.30 -6.60
C PHE A 128 -12.94 10.22 -6.35
N THR A 129 -13.27 10.45 -5.09
CA THR A 129 -14.23 11.48 -4.68
C THR A 129 -13.68 12.87 -4.92
N GLU A 130 -14.55 13.90 -4.90
CA GLU A 130 -14.14 15.29 -5.08
C GLU A 130 -13.10 15.73 -4.04
N ASP A 131 -13.26 15.30 -2.79
CA ASP A 131 -12.32 15.59 -1.71
C ASP A 131 -11.04 14.74 -1.75
N SER A 132 -11.12 13.47 -2.22
CA SER A 132 -10.00 12.52 -2.27
C SER A 132 -9.27 12.42 -0.92
N LEU A 133 -7.94 12.57 -0.92
CA LEU A 133 -7.13 12.69 0.30
C LEU A 133 -7.40 14.02 0.99
N THR A 134 -7.72 13.95 2.27
CA THR A 134 -7.93 15.13 3.12
C THR A 134 -6.78 15.34 4.09
N SER A 135 -6.68 16.55 4.64
CA SER A 135 -5.73 16.88 5.71
C SER A 135 -5.98 16.13 7.03
N SER A 136 -7.09 15.42 7.17
CA SER A 136 -7.35 14.54 8.30
C SER A 136 -6.91 13.09 8.03
N SER A 137 -7.01 12.63 6.78
CA SER A 137 -6.66 11.24 6.42
C SER A 137 -5.18 11.06 6.05
N TYR A 138 -4.59 11.99 5.29
CA TYR A 138 -3.22 11.89 4.80
C TYR A 138 -2.18 11.74 5.93
N PRO A 139 -2.15 12.59 6.98
CA PRO A 139 -1.16 12.49 8.04
C PRO A 139 -1.20 11.16 8.78
N SER A 140 -2.37 10.52 8.86
CA SER A 140 -2.54 9.26 9.60
C SER A 140 -1.79 8.06 8.98
N ARG A 141 -1.37 8.18 7.72
CA ARG A 141 -0.65 7.15 6.94
C ARG A 141 0.69 7.62 6.41
N PHE A 142 1.08 8.83 6.73
CA PHE A 142 2.36 9.39 6.31
C PHE A 142 3.53 8.75 7.07
N SER A 143 4.55 8.34 6.33
CA SER A 143 5.81 7.87 6.89
C SER A 143 6.92 8.87 6.63
N GLU A 144 7.35 9.55 7.68
CA GLU A 144 8.47 10.49 7.64
C GLU A 144 9.74 9.86 7.05
N ARG A 145 10.02 8.60 7.40
CA ARG A 145 11.20 7.88 6.93
C ARG A 145 11.13 7.54 5.44
N MET A 146 9.98 7.05 4.97
CA MET A 146 9.78 6.80 3.55
C MET A 146 9.85 8.09 2.75
N PHE A 147 9.28 9.18 3.27
CA PHE A 147 9.39 10.48 2.65
C PHE A 147 10.84 10.98 2.56
N ALA A 148 11.62 10.85 3.62
CA ALA A 148 13.04 11.22 3.62
C ALA A 148 13.85 10.41 2.59
N ARG A 149 13.61 9.11 2.47
CA ARG A 149 14.23 8.25 1.46
C ARG A 149 13.80 8.65 0.04
N PHE A 150 12.49 8.88 -0.16
CA PHE A 150 11.96 9.38 -1.42
C PHE A 150 12.66 10.65 -1.88
N LEU A 151 12.81 11.64 -1.00
CA LEU A 151 13.50 12.90 -1.33
C LEU A 151 14.98 12.69 -1.66
N ARG A 152 15.64 11.68 -1.08
CA ARG A 152 17.04 11.34 -1.34
C ARG A 152 17.26 10.47 -2.55
N ASN A 153 16.20 9.90 -3.14
CA ASN A 153 16.35 9.04 -4.30
C ASN A 153 16.83 9.85 -5.52
N GLY A 154 18.09 9.59 -5.91
CA GLY A 154 18.75 10.28 -7.02
C GLY A 154 18.22 9.91 -8.41
N ALA A 155 17.45 8.84 -8.53
CA ALA A 155 16.77 8.49 -9.79
C ALA A 155 15.58 9.41 -10.07
N LEU A 156 15.02 10.05 -9.03
CA LEU A 156 13.91 10.98 -9.18
C LEU A 156 14.38 12.39 -9.51
N SER A 157 13.75 13.04 -10.47
CA SER A 157 14.00 14.44 -10.80
C SER A 157 13.70 15.36 -9.60
N ARG A 158 14.41 16.48 -9.53
CA ARG A 158 14.18 17.48 -8.48
C ARG A 158 12.75 18.03 -8.55
N GLU A 159 12.26 18.23 -9.75
CA GLU A 159 10.92 18.73 -10.06
C GLU A 159 9.84 17.81 -9.47
N LEU A 160 9.98 16.50 -9.67
CA LEU A 160 9.02 15.52 -9.17
C LEU A 160 9.07 15.45 -7.63
N ARG A 161 10.26 15.42 -7.05
CA ARG A 161 10.43 15.42 -5.58
C ARG A 161 9.82 16.67 -4.94
N SER A 162 10.06 17.84 -5.53
CA SER A 162 9.46 19.10 -5.07
C SER A 162 7.94 19.13 -5.20
N ALA A 163 7.39 18.63 -6.31
CA ALA A 163 5.95 18.58 -6.50
C ALA A 163 5.27 17.66 -5.46
N VAL A 164 5.85 16.50 -5.19
CA VAL A 164 5.36 15.58 -4.14
C VAL A 164 5.46 16.22 -2.75
N ALA A 165 6.59 16.89 -2.44
CA ALA A 165 6.76 17.59 -1.17
C ALA A 165 5.73 18.70 -0.97
N GLN A 166 5.45 19.51 -1.99
CA GLN A 166 4.43 20.56 -1.93
C GLN A 166 3.02 19.98 -1.75
N ARG A 167 2.69 18.91 -2.49
CA ARG A 167 1.39 18.25 -2.35
C ARG A 167 1.22 17.65 -0.95
N ALA A 168 2.24 16.96 -0.42
CA ALA A 168 2.24 16.43 0.94
C ALA A 168 2.11 17.54 1.98
N ALA A 169 2.82 18.66 1.84
CA ALA A 169 2.73 19.80 2.74
C ALA A 169 1.31 20.38 2.78
N SER A 170 0.66 20.55 1.61
CA SER A 170 -0.73 21.05 1.54
C SER A 170 -1.73 20.15 2.29
N LEU A 171 -1.45 18.86 2.40
CA LEU A 171 -2.27 17.89 3.13
C LEU A 171 -1.92 17.78 4.62
N MET A 172 -0.88 18.49 5.08
CA MET A 172 -0.42 18.49 6.48
C MET A 172 -0.70 19.79 7.22
N GLU A 173 -1.42 20.73 6.63
CA GLU A 173 -1.70 22.04 7.24
C GLU A 173 -2.36 21.95 8.63
N GLN A 174 -3.09 20.87 8.90
CA GLN A 174 -3.74 20.63 10.19
C GLN A 174 -2.85 19.91 11.22
N ASP A 175 -1.65 19.46 10.83
CA ASP A 175 -0.64 18.86 11.70
C ASP A 175 0.68 19.64 11.64
N PRO A 176 0.81 20.76 12.40
CA PRO A 176 2.00 21.62 12.34
C PRO A 176 3.32 20.90 12.70
N GLN A 177 3.23 19.83 13.50
CA GLN A 177 4.43 19.09 13.88
C GLN A 177 4.96 18.23 12.71
N GLN A 178 4.08 17.53 12.02
CA GLN A 178 4.47 16.75 10.84
C GLN A 178 4.86 17.68 9.67
N LEU A 179 4.12 18.78 9.49
CA LEU A 179 4.47 19.79 8.48
C LEU A 179 5.88 20.34 8.69
N ALA A 180 6.23 20.75 9.90
CA ALA A 180 7.57 21.27 10.20
C ALA A 180 8.68 20.23 9.94
N ARG A 181 8.43 18.96 10.18
CA ARG A 181 9.36 17.88 9.85
C ARG A 181 9.50 17.68 8.35
N LEU A 182 8.39 17.67 7.61
CA LEU A 182 8.40 17.58 6.16
C LEU A 182 9.19 18.73 5.53
N GLU A 183 8.94 19.95 5.98
CA GLU A 183 9.67 21.16 5.54
C GLU A 183 11.16 21.11 5.89
N SER A 184 11.52 20.54 7.04
CA SER A 184 12.91 20.30 7.40
C SER A 184 13.61 19.37 6.41
N TYR A 185 13.00 18.26 6.02
CA TYR A 185 13.56 17.36 5.01
C TYR A 185 13.65 18.01 3.63
N ASP A 186 12.63 18.75 3.21
CA ASP A 186 12.66 19.51 1.96
C ASP A 186 13.84 20.49 1.95
N GLY A 187 14.01 21.27 3.03
CA GLY A 187 15.12 22.19 3.21
C GLY A 187 16.48 21.51 3.12
N ILE A 188 16.65 20.35 3.77
CA ILE A 188 17.91 19.60 3.81
C ILE A 188 18.26 19.02 2.44
N VAL A 189 17.28 18.35 1.80
CA VAL A 189 17.54 17.48 0.65
C VAL A 189 17.43 18.26 -0.66
N LEU A 190 16.42 19.11 -0.79
CA LEU A 190 16.15 19.81 -2.05
C LEU A 190 16.76 21.21 -2.10
N GLN A 191 16.80 21.92 -0.97
CA GLN A 191 17.25 23.30 -0.94
C GLN A 191 18.70 23.45 -0.47
N HIS A 192 19.31 22.40 0.09
CA HIS A 192 20.68 22.42 0.66
C HIS A 192 20.87 23.54 1.70
N SER A 193 19.84 23.81 2.49
CA SER A 193 19.80 24.98 3.38
C SER A 193 20.45 24.76 4.74
N LEU A 194 20.78 23.52 5.12
CA LEU A 194 21.30 23.21 6.44
C LEU A 194 22.81 23.34 6.52
N ASN A 195 23.29 23.87 7.65
CA ASN A 195 24.69 23.83 7.98
C ASN A 195 25.16 22.42 8.41
N PRO A 196 26.47 22.13 8.47
CA PRO A 196 26.98 20.79 8.80
C PRO A 196 26.51 20.22 10.15
N VAL A 197 26.24 21.07 11.14
CA VAL A 197 25.79 20.64 12.47
C VAL A 197 24.33 20.18 12.41
N GLU A 198 23.49 20.89 11.68
CA GLU A 198 22.10 20.53 11.45
C GLU A 198 21.99 19.26 10.62
N GLN A 199 22.85 19.09 9.60
CA GLN A 199 22.92 17.84 8.82
C GLN A 199 23.30 16.65 9.71
N LEU A 200 24.27 16.81 10.62
CA LEU A 200 24.64 15.77 11.58
C LEU A 200 23.49 15.45 12.54
N GLY A 201 22.81 16.48 13.04
CA GLY A 201 21.61 16.30 13.88
C GLY A 201 20.51 15.52 13.17
N GLN A 202 20.26 15.84 11.90
CA GLN A 202 19.27 15.12 11.08
C GLN A 202 19.68 13.67 10.83
N ALA A 203 20.95 13.42 10.51
CA ALA A 203 21.44 12.05 10.32
C ALA A 203 21.31 11.20 11.59
N ALA A 204 21.58 11.79 12.75
CA ALA A 204 21.41 11.13 14.04
C ALA A 204 19.90 10.84 14.33
N TYR A 205 19.03 11.78 13.99
CA TYR A 205 17.59 11.60 14.11
C TYR A 205 17.07 10.50 13.17
N ASP A 206 17.48 10.49 11.92
CA ASP A 206 17.15 9.46 10.94
C ASP A 206 17.54 8.06 11.44
N HIS A 207 18.78 7.95 11.95
CA HIS A 207 19.28 6.70 12.52
C HIS A 207 18.46 6.25 13.73
N PHE A 208 18.08 7.18 14.61
CA PHE A 208 17.20 6.88 15.74
C PHE A 208 15.82 6.38 15.28
N MET A 209 15.24 7.01 14.27
CA MET A 209 13.94 6.64 13.74
C MET A 209 13.96 5.27 13.04
N GLU A 210 15.05 4.93 12.35
CA GLU A 210 15.26 3.59 11.78
C GLU A 210 15.38 2.53 12.88
N THR A 211 16.22 2.76 13.86
CA THR A 211 16.40 1.85 15.02
C THR A 211 15.08 1.65 15.79
N LYS A 212 14.32 2.73 15.99
CA LYS A 212 12.98 2.67 16.62
C LYS A 212 12.03 1.78 15.82
N ALA A 213 12.06 1.86 14.48
CA ALA A 213 11.18 1.05 13.63
C ALA A 213 11.50 -0.43 13.73
N GLU A 214 12.76 -0.79 13.65
CA GLU A 214 13.21 -2.18 13.83
C GLU A 214 12.84 -2.72 15.21
N PHE A 215 13.06 -1.91 16.25
CA PHE A 215 12.64 -2.28 17.61
C PHE A 215 11.12 -2.50 17.70
N THR A 216 10.33 -1.58 17.15
CA THR A 216 8.87 -1.69 17.16
C THR A 216 8.41 -2.94 16.42
N LEU A 217 8.98 -3.19 15.24
CA LEU A 217 8.67 -4.38 14.45
C LEU A 217 9.03 -5.67 15.20
N CYS A 218 10.23 -5.74 15.79
CA CYS A 218 10.65 -6.90 16.58
C CYS A 218 9.77 -7.09 17.82
N TRP A 219 9.27 -6.01 18.43
CA TRP A 219 8.37 -6.08 19.57
C TRP A 219 6.99 -6.60 19.17
N GLU A 220 6.39 -6.02 18.15
CA GLU A 220 5.08 -6.41 17.63
C GLU A 220 5.12 -7.80 16.96
N GLY A 221 6.23 -8.12 16.28
CA GLY A 221 6.41 -9.38 15.57
C GLY A 221 6.45 -10.62 16.47
N ARG A 222 6.61 -10.46 17.78
CA ARG A 222 6.57 -11.59 18.75
C ARG A 222 5.21 -12.26 18.82
N GLU A 223 4.15 -11.56 18.47
CA GLU A 223 2.77 -12.06 18.52
C GLU A 223 2.32 -12.65 17.19
N TRP A 224 3.16 -12.53 16.14
CA TRP A 224 2.85 -13.04 14.82
C TRP A 224 3.46 -14.43 14.65
N GLU A 225 2.59 -15.41 14.48
CA GLU A 225 2.95 -16.73 14.01
C GLU A 225 2.71 -16.85 12.51
N THR A 226 3.38 -17.80 11.86
CA THR A 226 3.07 -18.11 10.47
C THR A 226 1.64 -18.62 10.40
N LEU A 227 0.78 -17.88 9.68
CA LEU A 227 -0.64 -18.22 9.55
C LEU A 227 -0.87 -19.40 8.60
N PHE A 228 0.18 -19.91 7.98
CA PHE A 228 0.08 -20.99 7.02
C PHE A 228 0.22 -22.35 7.69
N THR A 229 -0.81 -23.19 7.50
CA THR A 229 -0.86 -24.56 8.03
C THR A 229 -1.08 -25.63 6.96
N GLY A 230 -1.18 -25.24 5.67
CA GLY A 230 -1.47 -26.13 4.55
C GLY A 230 -0.25 -26.56 3.74
N GLU A 231 -0.46 -27.41 2.75
CA GLU A 231 0.54 -27.67 1.71
C GLU A 231 0.70 -26.43 0.82
N ARG A 232 1.94 -26.10 0.51
CA ARG A 232 2.25 -25.01 -0.39
C ARG A 232 2.14 -25.51 -1.82
N VAL A 233 1.32 -24.85 -2.61
CA VAL A 233 1.16 -25.14 -4.03
C VAL A 233 2.03 -24.16 -4.82
N ARG A 234 2.70 -24.64 -5.85
CA ARG A 234 3.45 -23.76 -6.75
C ARG A 234 2.46 -22.88 -7.52
N ALA A 235 2.81 -21.62 -7.74
CA ALA A 235 1.92 -20.68 -8.43
C ALA A 235 1.50 -21.15 -9.82
N GLU A 236 2.42 -21.83 -10.53
CA GLU A 236 2.19 -22.43 -11.86
C GLU A 236 1.21 -23.63 -11.85
N GLU A 237 0.96 -24.22 -10.68
CA GLU A 237 0.06 -25.39 -10.51
C GLU A 237 -1.35 -24.96 -10.06
N LEU A 238 -1.59 -23.65 -9.85
CA LEU A 238 -2.88 -23.14 -9.43
C LEU A 238 -3.91 -23.23 -10.55
N ASP A 239 -5.05 -23.83 -10.22
CA ASP A 239 -6.24 -23.85 -11.08
C ASP A 239 -7.16 -22.67 -10.68
N PHE A 240 -7.01 -21.54 -11.37
CA PHE A 240 -7.79 -20.34 -11.09
C PHE A 240 -9.29 -20.53 -11.38
N ASP A 241 -9.68 -21.46 -12.31
CA ASP A 241 -11.10 -21.79 -12.54
C ASP A 241 -11.68 -22.55 -11.34
N ALA A 242 -10.95 -23.52 -10.80
CA ALA A 242 -11.35 -24.22 -9.59
C ALA A 242 -11.43 -23.26 -8.38
N LEU A 243 -10.49 -22.33 -8.25
CA LEU A 243 -10.50 -21.30 -7.19
C LEU A 243 -11.71 -20.36 -7.34
N ARG A 244 -12.06 -19.95 -8.56
CA ARG A 244 -13.28 -19.16 -8.81
C ARG A 244 -14.55 -19.91 -8.43
N ALA A 245 -14.63 -21.21 -8.75
CA ALA A 245 -15.76 -22.05 -8.37
C ALA A 245 -15.91 -22.17 -6.84
N GLU A 246 -14.79 -22.36 -6.13
CA GLU A 246 -14.79 -22.39 -4.66
C GLU A 246 -15.16 -21.02 -4.07
N ALA A 247 -14.68 -19.93 -4.65
CA ALA A 247 -15.03 -18.58 -4.24
C ALA A 247 -16.54 -18.29 -4.37
N VAL A 248 -17.17 -18.79 -5.42
CA VAL A 248 -18.65 -18.73 -5.58
C VAL A 248 -19.33 -19.48 -4.46
N ARG A 249 -18.90 -20.70 -4.13
CA ARG A 249 -19.49 -21.51 -3.07
C ARG A 249 -19.38 -20.82 -1.68
N ILE A 250 -18.25 -20.18 -1.42
CA ILE A 250 -18.06 -19.40 -0.18
C ILE A 250 -18.96 -18.18 -0.16
N GLY A 251 -19.05 -17.46 -1.30
CA GLY A 251 -19.90 -16.29 -1.45
C GLY A 251 -21.37 -16.60 -1.26
N GLU A 252 -21.87 -17.68 -1.88
CA GLU A 252 -23.25 -18.17 -1.70
C GLU A 252 -23.59 -18.47 -0.24
N ALA A 253 -22.65 -19.03 0.50
CA ALA A 253 -22.83 -19.33 1.92
C ALA A 253 -22.73 -18.09 2.85
N SER A 254 -22.15 -17.00 2.36
CA SER A 254 -21.83 -15.79 3.15
C SER A 254 -22.70 -14.58 2.83
N CYS A 255 -23.52 -14.63 1.75
CA CYS A 255 -24.34 -13.53 1.25
C CYS A 255 -25.78 -14.02 1.05
N THR A 256 -26.50 -14.29 2.16
CA THR A 256 -27.81 -14.97 2.14
C THR A 256 -28.99 -14.07 2.48
N ASN A 257 -28.73 -12.86 3.02
CA ASN A 257 -29.74 -12.01 3.66
C ASN A 257 -30.06 -10.71 2.91
N ASN A 258 -29.49 -10.53 1.69
CA ASN A 258 -29.70 -9.32 0.91
C ASN A 258 -29.59 -9.55 -0.60
N ASP A 259 -30.16 -8.64 -1.40
CA ASP A 259 -30.19 -8.72 -2.87
C ASP A 259 -28.93 -8.06 -3.53
N PHE A 260 -27.98 -7.58 -2.75
CA PHE A 260 -26.78 -6.90 -3.24
C PHE A 260 -25.56 -7.81 -3.29
N TYR A 261 -25.70 -9.08 -2.90
CA TYR A 261 -24.61 -10.06 -2.76
C TYR A 261 -23.49 -9.59 -1.82
N ILE A 262 -23.88 -8.81 -0.81
CA ILE A 262 -23.01 -8.30 0.25
C ILE A 262 -22.96 -9.33 1.38
N ASN A 263 -21.79 -9.51 1.99
CA ASN A 263 -21.59 -10.36 3.16
C ASN A 263 -22.61 -10.03 4.27
N ASP A 264 -23.22 -11.07 4.84
CA ASP A 264 -24.32 -10.98 5.80
C ASP A 264 -23.98 -10.14 7.03
N ASP A 265 -22.76 -10.29 7.56
CA ASP A 265 -22.31 -9.53 8.74
C ASP A 265 -22.13 -8.04 8.39
N TYR A 266 -21.57 -7.74 7.23
CA TYR A 266 -21.41 -6.34 6.78
C TYR A 266 -22.78 -5.70 6.54
N TYR A 267 -23.67 -6.40 5.83
CA TYR A 267 -25.01 -5.90 5.56
C TYR A 267 -25.79 -5.63 6.84
N THR A 268 -25.76 -6.58 7.78
CA THR A 268 -26.44 -6.44 9.07
C THR A 268 -25.86 -5.30 9.91
N SER A 269 -24.54 -5.15 9.92
CA SER A 269 -23.87 -4.17 10.80
C SER A 269 -23.92 -2.74 10.27
N TYR A 270 -23.93 -2.55 8.93
CA TYR A 270 -23.71 -1.23 8.34
C TYR A 270 -24.85 -0.73 7.44
N ILE A 271 -25.67 -1.64 6.90
CA ILE A 271 -26.64 -1.29 5.84
C ILE A 271 -28.08 -1.40 6.28
N VAL A 272 -28.49 -2.52 6.84
CA VAL A 272 -29.90 -2.88 7.02
C VAL A 272 -30.72 -1.81 7.74
N GLU A 273 -30.20 -1.25 8.83
CA GLU A 273 -30.92 -0.22 9.61
C GLU A 273 -31.11 1.10 8.86
N LYS A 274 -30.23 1.39 7.90
CA LYS A 274 -30.19 2.63 7.12
C LYS A 274 -30.61 2.44 5.66
N LEU A 275 -31.01 1.25 5.29
CA LEU A 275 -31.26 0.88 3.90
C LEU A 275 -32.19 1.86 3.19
N ALA A 276 -33.31 2.21 3.82
CA ALA A 276 -34.29 3.15 3.24
C ALA A 276 -33.69 4.56 3.02
N ALA A 277 -32.77 4.99 3.89
CA ALA A 277 -32.11 6.28 3.76
C ALA A 277 -31.06 6.31 2.65
N TYR A 278 -30.49 5.17 2.32
CA TYR A 278 -29.51 5.07 1.22
C TYR A 278 -30.15 5.11 -0.15
N LYS A 279 -31.44 4.76 -0.28
CA LYS A 279 -32.10 4.69 -1.58
C LYS A 279 -32.10 6.04 -2.30
N GLY A 280 -31.37 6.11 -3.42
CA GLY A 280 -31.25 7.32 -4.24
C GLY A 280 -30.37 8.44 -3.61
N ALA A 281 -29.72 8.19 -2.47
CA ALA A 281 -28.92 9.19 -1.77
C ALA A 281 -27.62 9.55 -2.54
N GLY A 282 -27.14 8.68 -3.42
CA GLY A 282 -25.95 8.91 -4.22
C GLY A 282 -26.16 9.66 -5.55
N ALA A 283 -27.37 10.15 -5.83
CA ALA A 283 -27.70 10.79 -7.10
C ALA A 283 -26.89 12.06 -7.43
N GLY A 284 -26.28 12.68 -6.41
CA GLY A 284 -25.43 13.86 -6.58
C GLY A 284 -23.92 13.56 -6.49
N GLU A 285 -23.56 12.32 -6.26
CA GLU A 285 -22.15 11.90 -6.14
C GLU A 285 -21.53 11.66 -7.52
N SER A 286 -20.22 11.87 -7.62
CA SER A 286 -19.48 11.67 -8.88
C SER A 286 -18.03 11.26 -8.60
N TYR A 287 -17.50 10.43 -9.50
CA TYR A 287 -16.08 10.10 -9.57
C TYR A 287 -15.40 10.69 -10.82
N ALA A 288 -16.10 11.52 -11.59
CA ALA A 288 -15.58 12.07 -12.85
C ALA A 288 -14.41 13.04 -12.64
N SER A 289 -14.36 13.73 -11.51
CA SER A 289 -13.31 14.70 -11.16
C SER A 289 -12.81 14.47 -9.75
N SER A 290 -11.49 14.31 -9.61
CA SER A 290 -10.84 14.09 -8.31
C SER A 290 -9.36 14.49 -8.35
N PRO A 291 -8.81 15.07 -7.27
CA PRO A 291 -7.37 15.26 -7.10
C PRO A 291 -6.58 13.93 -7.18
N GLU A 292 -7.21 12.82 -6.84
CA GLU A 292 -6.58 11.49 -6.86
C GLU A 292 -6.10 11.07 -8.25
N TYR A 293 -6.74 11.53 -9.32
CA TYR A 293 -6.21 11.32 -10.69
C TYR A 293 -4.83 11.97 -10.90
N SER A 294 -4.58 13.11 -10.25
CA SER A 294 -3.26 13.75 -10.28
C SER A 294 -2.25 13.00 -9.41
N ASP A 295 -2.69 12.50 -8.27
CA ASP A 295 -1.86 11.71 -7.35
C ASP A 295 -1.52 10.35 -7.97
N LEU A 296 -2.45 9.69 -8.70
CA LEU A 296 -2.18 8.49 -9.52
C LEU A 296 -1.14 8.77 -10.61
N LYS A 297 -1.29 9.87 -11.36
CA LYS A 297 -0.27 10.27 -12.35
C LYS A 297 1.09 10.52 -11.72
N THR A 298 1.13 11.02 -10.48
CA THR A 298 2.36 11.21 -9.71
C THR A 298 3.00 9.86 -9.37
N PHE A 299 2.24 8.88 -8.93
CA PHE A 299 2.73 7.50 -8.73
C PHE A 299 3.34 6.93 -10.03
N LEU A 300 2.65 7.06 -11.15
CA LEU A 300 3.14 6.57 -12.44
C LEU A 300 4.40 7.32 -12.94
N LYS A 301 4.54 8.62 -12.64
CA LYS A 301 5.77 9.37 -12.91
C LYS A 301 6.94 8.85 -12.07
N VAL A 302 6.71 8.59 -10.78
CA VAL A 302 7.71 7.99 -9.89
C VAL A 302 8.16 6.65 -10.46
N CYS A 303 7.24 5.77 -10.80
CA CYS A 303 7.56 4.48 -11.42
C CYS A 303 8.39 4.65 -12.69
N ARG A 304 8.00 5.56 -13.58
CA ARG A 304 8.73 5.82 -14.83
C ARG A 304 10.16 6.32 -14.59
N GLU A 305 10.37 7.26 -13.66
CA GLU A 305 11.70 7.81 -13.39
C GLU A 305 12.61 6.82 -12.67
N THR A 306 12.05 5.92 -11.87
CA THR A 306 12.81 4.88 -11.15
C THR A 306 12.96 3.57 -11.95
N GLY A 307 12.34 3.47 -13.13
CA GLY A 307 12.36 2.26 -13.94
C GLY A 307 11.43 1.16 -13.44
N VAL A 308 10.58 1.43 -12.46
CA VAL A 308 9.56 0.48 -11.98
C VAL A 308 8.45 0.33 -13.02
N ARG A 309 8.07 -0.90 -13.31
CA ARG A 309 6.96 -1.26 -14.21
C ARG A 309 5.72 -1.58 -13.37
N PRO A 310 4.71 -0.70 -13.29
CA PRO A 310 3.52 -1.00 -12.52
C PRO A 310 2.48 -1.76 -13.33
N LEU A 311 1.74 -2.66 -12.64
CA LEU A 311 0.40 -3.08 -13.02
C LEU A 311 -0.59 -2.25 -12.20
N VAL A 312 -1.47 -1.51 -12.85
CA VAL A 312 -2.63 -0.90 -12.18
C VAL A 312 -3.78 -1.89 -12.22
N VAL A 313 -4.41 -2.15 -11.07
CA VAL A 313 -5.60 -2.97 -10.95
C VAL A 313 -6.77 -2.05 -10.64
N SER A 314 -7.71 -1.92 -11.56
CA SER A 314 -8.92 -1.10 -11.40
C SER A 314 -10.08 -1.97 -10.90
N VAL A 315 -10.47 -1.76 -9.64
CA VAL A 315 -11.56 -2.50 -9.00
C VAL A 315 -12.91 -1.90 -9.40
N PRO A 316 -13.96 -2.70 -9.67
CA PRO A 316 -15.29 -2.20 -9.96
C PRO A 316 -16.02 -1.73 -8.69
N VAL A 317 -17.14 -1.07 -8.87
CA VAL A 317 -18.13 -0.88 -7.81
C VAL A 317 -19.04 -2.11 -7.70
N ASN A 318 -19.77 -2.24 -6.58
CA ASN A 318 -20.90 -3.18 -6.51
C ASN A 318 -22.10 -2.58 -7.26
N GLY A 319 -22.34 -3.02 -8.49
CA GLY A 319 -23.35 -2.45 -9.39
C GLY A 319 -24.77 -2.45 -8.81
N TRP A 320 -25.18 -3.56 -8.15
CA TRP A 320 -26.50 -3.64 -7.51
C TRP A 320 -26.68 -2.60 -6.40
N TRP A 321 -25.66 -2.44 -5.55
CA TRP A 321 -25.66 -1.43 -4.49
C TRP A 321 -25.66 -0.01 -5.05
N TYR A 322 -24.80 0.26 -6.04
CA TYR A 322 -24.68 1.60 -6.62
C TYR A 322 -25.95 2.01 -7.39
N ASP A 323 -26.63 1.07 -8.03
CA ASP A 323 -27.96 1.30 -8.65
C ASP A 323 -29.02 1.62 -7.58
N TYR A 324 -29.01 0.89 -6.45
CA TYR A 324 -29.91 1.19 -5.34
C TYR A 324 -29.62 2.53 -4.68
N TRP A 325 -28.33 2.84 -4.47
CA TRP A 325 -27.88 4.10 -3.91
C TRP A 325 -28.14 5.27 -4.85
N GLY A 326 -28.30 5.00 -6.14
CA GLY A 326 -28.63 6.01 -7.16
C GLY A 326 -27.42 6.75 -7.71
N PHE A 327 -26.22 6.21 -7.55
CA PHE A 327 -25.01 6.80 -8.13
C PHE A 327 -25.06 6.70 -9.67
N PRO A 328 -24.84 7.84 -10.41
CA PRO A 328 -24.99 7.85 -11.86
C PRO A 328 -24.04 6.86 -12.56
N LYS A 329 -24.58 6.13 -13.55
CA LYS A 329 -23.77 5.17 -14.35
C LYS A 329 -22.72 5.88 -15.18
N GLU A 330 -23.04 7.03 -15.69
CA GLU A 330 -22.15 7.86 -16.48
C GLU A 330 -20.90 8.29 -15.68
N ASP A 331 -21.06 8.57 -14.40
CA ASP A 331 -19.94 8.94 -13.51
C ASP A 331 -19.07 7.75 -13.15
N ARG A 332 -19.66 6.54 -13.01
CA ARG A 332 -18.89 5.29 -12.86
C ARG A 332 -18.07 5.00 -14.11
N GLU A 333 -18.68 5.09 -15.29
CA GLU A 333 -17.98 4.90 -16.57
C GLU A 333 -16.90 5.96 -16.80
N ALA A 334 -17.14 7.21 -16.40
CA ALA A 334 -16.13 8.27 -16.47
C ALA A 334 -14.91 7.94 -15.60
N TYR A 335 -15.10 7.36 -14.41
CA TYR A 335 -14.00 6.86 -13.58
C TYR A 335 -13.18 5.79 -14.32
N TYR A 336 -13.82 4.74 -14.82
CA TYR A 336 -13.11 3.67 -15.52
C TYR A 336 -12.40 4.19 -16.77
N GLN A 337 -13.03 5.09 -17.52
CA GLN A 337 -12.40 5.69 -18.69
C GLN A 337 -11.17 6.55 -18.31
N ASN A 338 -11.26 7.34 -17.24
CA ASN A 338 -10.13 8.12 -16.74
C ASN A 338 -8.94 7.20 -16.36
N ILE A 339 -9.19 6.06 -15.72
CA ILE A 339 -8.12 5.10 -15.38
C ILE A 339 -7.50 4.51 -16.66
N ARG A 340 -8.32 4.08 -17.64
CA ARG A 340 -7.85 3.59 -18.95
C ARG A 340 -6.97 4.63 -19.65
N ASP A 341 -7.43 5.87 -19.72
CA ASP A 341 -6.73 6.96 -20.39
C ASP A 341 -5.41 7.30 -19.69
N ILE A 342 -5.41 7.32 -18.36
CA ILE A 342 -4.19 7.55 -17.59
C ILE A 342 -3.20 6.40 -17.83
N CYS A 343 -3.60 5.16 -17.66
CA CYS A 343 -2.71 4.01 -17.89
C CYS A 343 -2.19 3.97 -19.33
N GLY A 344 -3.07 4.20 -20.31
CA GLY A 344 -2.71 4.29 -21.73
C GLY A 344 -1.69 5.41 -22.03
N SER A 345 -1.86 6.59 -21.42
CA SER A 345 -0.96 7.73 -21.63
C SER A 345 0.45 7.50 -21.04
N TYR A 346 0.57 6.64 -20.04
CA TYR A 346 1.85 6.24 -19.44
C TYR A 346 2.41 4.95 -20.04
N GLY A 347 1.62 4.21 -20.84
CA GLY A 347 2.01 2.93 -21.41
C GLY A 347 2.18 1.83 -20.35
N VAL A 348 1.41 1.88 -19.26
CA VAL A 348 1.48 0.90 -18.16
C VAL A 348 0.39 -0.15 -18.29
N ALA A 349 0.66 -1.34 -17.77
CA ALA A 349 -0.31 -2.43 -17.75
C ALA A 349 -1.52 -2.10 -16.86
N LEU A 350 -2.70 -2.50 -17.31
CA LEU A 350 -3.97 -2.31 -16.60
C LEU A 350 -4.74 -3.62 -16.56
N ALA A 351 -5.07 -4.09 -15.36
CA ALA A 351 -6.10 -5.09 -15.14
C ALA A 351 -7.42 -4.36 -14.83
N ASP A 352 -8.25 -4.22 -15.86
CA ASP A 352 -9.52 -3.49 -15.80
C ASP A 352 -10.66 -4.45 -15.50
N PHE A 353 -11.24 -4.34 -14.32
CA PHE A 353 -12.38 -5.14 -13.89
C PHE A 353 -13.70 -4.37 -13.93
N SER A 354 -13.81 -3.29 -14.70
CA SER A 354 -15.03 -2.50 -14.83
C SER A 354 -16.24 -3.30 -15.34
N ASP A 355 -16.01 -4.37 -16.13
CA ASP A 355 -17.05 -5.30 -16.60
C ASP A 355 -17.60 -6.22 -15.50
N LYS A 356 -17.02 -6.20 -14.30
CA LYS A 356 -17.38 -7.03 -13.15
C LYS A 356 -18.30 -6.35 -12.13
N GLU A 357 -18.89 -5.17 -12.45
CA GLU A 357 -19.83 -4.48 -11.54
C GLU A 357 -20.98 -5.38 -11.06
N TYR A 358 -21.44 -6.28 -11.92
CA TYR A 358 -22.53 -7.23 -11.63
C TYR A 358 -22.04 -8.68 -11.55
N GLU A 359 -20.76 -8.89 -11.26
CA GLU A 359 -20.20 -10.20 -11.00
C GLU A 359 -20.38 -10.54 -9.52
N THR A 360 -21.25 -11.56 -9.21
CA THR A 360 -21.51 -11.97 -7.83
C THR A 360 -20.22 -12.38 -7.11
N TYR A 361 -20.07 -11.92 -5.86
CA TYR A 361 -18.95 -12.24 -4.98
C TYR A 361 -17.59 -11.72 -5.46
N PHE A 362 -17.56 -10.88 -6.51
CA PHE A 362 -16.35 -10.14 -6.90
C PHE A 362 -15.96 -9.16 -5.80
N LEU A 363 -16.95 -8.44 -5.26
CA LEU A 363 -16.82 -7.68 -4.03
C LEU A 363 -17.52 -8.40 -2.88
N LYS A 364 -16.98 -8.32 -1.66
CA LYS A 364 -17.63 -8.90 -0.47
C LYS A 364 -18.59 -7.92 0.21
N ASP A 365 -18.44 -6.65 -0.09
CA ASP A 365 -19.28 -5.56 0.41
C ASP A 365 -19.48 -4.49 -0.68
N ILE A 366 -19.64 -3.24 -0.31
CA ILE A 366 -19.89 -2.17 -1.29
C ILE A 366 -18.63 -1.69 -2.01
N MET A 367 -17.41 -2.12 -1.57
CA MET A 367 -16.16 -1.57 -2.07
C MET A 367 -14.94 -2.49 -2.00
N HIS A 368 -14.93 -3.52 -1.14
CA HIS A 368 -13.75 -4.36 -0.95
C HIS A 368 -13.81 -5.64 -1.78
N LEU A 369 -12.67 -6.04 -2.32
CA LEU A 369 -12.53 -7.31 -3.03
C LEU A 369 -13.07 -8.47 -2.19
N GLY A 370 -13.91 -9.28 -2.82
CA GLY A 370 -14.46 -10.49 -2.27
C GLY A 370 -13.65 -11.72 -2.65
N TRP A 371 -14.19 -12.86 -2.33
CA TRP A 371 -13.54 -14.15 -2.59
C TRP A 371 -13.19 -14.32 -4.07
N LYS A 372 -14.14 -14.03 -4.96
CA LYS A 372 -13.95 -14.17 -6.41
C LYS A 372 -13.08 -13.05 -6.98
N GLY A 373 -13.22 -11.82 -6.49
CA GLY A 373 -12.42 -10.69 -6.92
C GLY A 373 -10.94 -10.89 -6.64
N TRP A 374 -10.58 -11.47 -5.48
CA TRP A 374 -9.18 -11.78 -5.20
C TRP A 374 -8.61 -12.83 -6.15
N VAL A 375 -9.37 -13.85 -6.55
CA VAL A 375 -8.90 -14.84 -7.55
C VAL A 375 -8.58 -14.18 -8.88
N TYR A 376 -9.42 -13.24 -9.35
CA TYR A 376 -9.15 -12.49 -10.57
C TYR A 376 -7.91 -11.59 -10.45
N VAL A 377 -7.73 -10.94 -9.30
CA VAL A 377 -6.57 -10.10 -9.04
C VAL A 377 -5.30 -10.94 -8.98
N ASP A 378 -5.32 -12.06 -8.26
CA ASP A 378 -4.19 -12.97 -8.12
C ASP A 378 -3.73 -13.52 -9.47
N GLU A 379 -4.67 -13.93 -10.32
CA GLU A 379 -4.38 -14.40 -11.67
C GLU A 379 -3.75 -13.29 -12.52
N ALA A 380 -4.35 -12.09 -12.51
CA ALA A 380 -3.82 -10.96 -13.29
C ALA A 380 -2.42 -10.53 -12.83
N VAL A 381 -2.15 -10.55 -11.53
CA VAL A 381 -0.84 -10.22 -10.97
C VAL A 381 0.18 -11.31 -11.31
N TYR A 382 -0.20 -12.58 -11.22
CA TYR A 382 0.67 -13.68 -11.58
C TYR A 382 1.01 -13.69 -13.09
N GLU A 383 0.02 -13.42 -13.95
CA GLU A 383 0.25 -13.27 -15.39
C GLU A 383 1.19 -12.10 -15.68
N PHE A 384 1.02 -10.96 -15.00
CA PHE A 384 1.92 -9.81 -15.11
C PHE A 384 3.33 -10.15 -14.64
N TYR A 385 3.48 -10.88 -13.54
CA TYR A 385 4.79 -11.32 -13.05
C TYR A 385 5.55 -12.15 -14.07
N ARG A 386 4.86 -13.05 -14.78
CA ARG A 386 5.48 -13.94 -15.79
C ARG A 386 5.88 -13.22 -17.09
N GLN A 387 5.38 -12.01 -17.33
CA GLN A 387 5.79 -11.24 -18.50
C GLN A 387 7.26 -10.78 -18.34
N PRO A 388 8.06 -10.80 -19.43
CA PRO A 388 9.46 -10.40 -19.39
C PRO A 388 9.65 -8.92 -19.06
#